data_1279705645117a25136cd93e9db4ab1e
#
_entry.id   1279705645117a25136cd93e9db4ab1e
#
_cell.length_a   1.000
_cell.length_b   1.000
_cell.length_c   1.000
_cell.angle_alpha   90.00
_cell.angle_beta   90.00
_cell.angle_gamma   90.00
#
_symmetry.space_group_name_H-M   'P 1'
#
loop_
_entity.id
_entity.type
_entity.pdbx_description
1 polymer ?
#
loop_
_entity_poly.entity_id
_entity_poly.type
_entity_poly.pdbx_seq_one_letter_code
_entity_poly.pdbx_strand_id
1 'polypeptide(L)'
;MVLLGDIHGDFQEIYYFSKRNETQEPINLIQVGDFGAGFRSSFIDDMEYLNTELAYNNVTLYAIRGNHDDPKFFNGDYNWSNIKLLPDYTVLEIEGKRILLVGGAISIDRLQRTENVS
;
A
#
# COMPACT_ATOMS: atom_id res chain seq x y z
N MET A 1 0.01 10.60 -4.88
CA MET A 1 -0.51 9.49 -4.06
C MET A 1 -1.83 9.01 -4.61
N VAL A 2 -2.00 7.71 -4.75
CA VAL A 2 -3.19 7.12 -5.32
C VAL A 2 -3.78 6.14 -4.32
N LEU A 3 -5.11 6.16 -4.14
CA LEU A 3 -5.79 5.25 -3.22
C LEU A 3 -6.50 4.16 -4.01
N LEU A 4 -6.38 2.92 -3.52
CA LEU A 4 -7.09 1.78 -4.09
C LEU A 4 -8.04 1.20 -3.07
N GLY A 5 -9.20 0.73 -3.51
CA GLY A 5 -10.13 0.03 -2.65
C GLY A 5 -9.85 -1.47 -2.60
N ASP A 6 -10.89 -2.25 -2.29
CA ASP A 6 -10.76 -3.70 -2.16
C ASP A 6 -10.29 -4.33 -3.46
N ILE A 7 -9.30 -5.21 -3.39
CA ILE A 7 -8.86 -5.95 -4.57
C ILE A 7 -9.01 -7.45 -4.41
N HIS A 8 -9.22 -7.94 -3.18
CA HIS A 8 -9.53 -9.36 -2.92
C HIS A 8 -8.58 -10.34 -3.63
N GLY A 9 -7.30 -10.03 -3.61
CA GLY A 9 -6.29 -10.91 -4.19
C GLY A 9 -6.08 -10.75 -5.68
N ASP A 10 -6.77 -9.80 -6.32
CA ASP A 10 -6.56 -9.56 -7.74
C ASP A 10 -5.37 -8.61 -7.91
N PHE A 11 -4.17 -9.14 -7.70
CA PHE A 11 -2.96 -8.32 -7.72
C PHE A 11 -2.58 -7.89 -9.13
N GLN A 12 -3.22 -8.44 -10.15
CA GLN A 12 -2.94 -8.02 -11.52
C GLN A 12 -3.39 -6.60 -11.77
N GLU A 13 -4.40 -6.10 -11.04
CA GLU A 13 -4.80 -4.71 -11.18
C GLU A 13 -3.66 -3.79 -10.78
N ILE A 14 -2.94 -4.13 -9.72
CA ILE A 14 -1.81 -3.33 -9.26
C ILE A 14 -0.67 -3.43 -10.28
N TYR A 15 -0.44 -4.62 -10.80
CA TYR A 15 0.59 -4.84 -11.78
C TYR A 15 0.34 -3.97 -13.03
N TYR A 16 -0.87 -3.99 -13.56
CA TYR A 16 -1.19 -3.21 -14.75
C TYR A 16 -1.13 -1.72 -14.46
N PHE A 17 -1.55 -1.29 -13.27
CA PHE A 17 -1.44 0.10 -12.88
C PHE A 17 0.04 0.55 -12.92
N SER A 18 0.92 -0.26 -12.37
CA SER A 18 2.33 0.10 -12.31
C SER A 18 2.94 0.21 -13.70
N LYS A 19 2.51 -0.63 -14.64
CA LYS A 19 3.05 -0.61 -15.97
C LYS A 19 2.68 0.64 -16.75
N ARG A 20 1.65 1.36 -16.30
CA ARG A 20 1.27 2.60 -16.95
C ARG A 20 2.12 3.78 -16.52
N ASN A 21 3.04 3.58 -15.58
CA ASN A 21 3.90 4.66 -15.11
C ASN A 21 5.06 4.84 -16.08
N GLU A 22 4.77 5.38 -17.26
CA GLU A 22 5.78 5.51 -18.31
C GLU A 22 6.83 6.55 -17.99
N THR A 23 6.49 7.54 -17.18
CA THR A 23 7.44 8.58 -16.82
C THR A 23 8.45 8.11 -15.79
N GLN A 24 8.17 6.99 -15.09
CA GLN A 24 9.03 6.45 -14.04
C GLN A 24 9.16 7.39 -12.85
N GLU A 25 8.28 8.36 -12.71
CA GLU A 25 8.29 9.20 -11.52
C GLU A 25 7.70 8.43 -10.36
N PRO A 26 8.17 8.68 -9.14
CA PRO A 26 7.71 7.88 -7.99
C PRO A 26 6.20 8.02 -7.76
N ILE A 27 5.53 6.89 -7.60
CA ILE A 27 4.12 6.86 -7.29
C ILE A 27 3.95 6.10 -5.99
N ASN A 28 3.21 6.70 -5.04
CA ASN A 28 2.85 6.04 -3.79
C ASN A 28 1.40 5.59 -3.89
N LEU A 29 1.19 4.29 -3.76
CA LEU A 29 -0.11 3.67 -3.91
C LEU A 29 -0.53 3.15 -2.56
N ILE A 30 -1.69 3.56 -2.06
CA ILE A 30 -2.19 3.11 -0.76
C ILE A 30 -3.45 2.32 -0.99
N GLN A 31 -3.43 1.05 -0.56
CA GLN A 31 -4.56 0.17 -0.75
C GLN A 31 -5.30 0.07 0.57
N VAL A 32 -6.62 0.28 0.54
CA VAL A 32 -7.48 0.18 1.70
C VAL A 32 -8.53 -0.88 1.42
N GLY A 33 -9.06 -1.50 2.45
CA GLY A 33 -10.03 -2.58 2.30
C GLY A 33 -9.31 -3.92 2.13
N ASP A 34 -10.03 -4.93 1.68
CA ASP A 34 -9.47 -6.27 1.61
C ASP A 34 -8.43 -6.38 0.50
N PHE A 35 -7.21 -6.68 0.89
CA PHE A 35 -6.08 -6.81 -0.03
C PHE A 35 -6.01 -8.21 -0.61
N GLY A 36 -6.34 -9.21 0.18
CA GLY A 36 -6.24 -10.59 -0.24
C GLY A 36 -5.05 -11.31 0.35
N ALA A 37 -4.46 -10.76 1.42
CA ALA A 37 -3.31 -11.40 2.06
C ALA A 37 -3.71 -12.76 2.60
N GLY A 38 -3.03 -13.79 2.12
CA GLY A 38 -3.29 -15.15 2.59
C GLY A 38 -4.46 -15.83 1.92
N PHE A 39 -5.12 -15.20 0.92
CA PHE A 39 -6.22 -15.85 0.23
C PHE A 39 -5.73 -17.05 -0.58
N ARG A 40 -4.49 -17.02 -1.06
CA ARG A 40 -3.92 -18.12 -1.82
C ARG A 40 -2.65 -18.60 -1.15
N SER A 41 -2.33 -19.89 -1.30
CA SER A 41 -1.09 -20.41 -0.74
C SER A 41 0.14 -19.81 -1.41
N SER A 42 -0.01 -19.24 -2.61
CA SER A 42 1.08 -18.61 -3.34
C SER A 42 1.29 -17.15 -2.97
N PHE A 43 0.63 -16.67 -1.92
CA PHE A 43 0.64 -15.23 -1.60
C PHE A 43 2.05 -14.64 -1.52
N ILE A 44 2.96 -15.32 -0.83
CA ILE A 44 4.32 -14.79 -0.67
C ILE A 44 5.02 -14.72 -2.04
N ASP A 45 4.89 -15.75 -2.86
CA ASP A 45 5.50 -15.74 -4.18
C ASP A 45 4.88 -14.67 -5.05
N ASP A 46 3.56 -14.47 -4.95
CA ASP A 46 2.86 -13.42 -5.69
C ASP A 46 3.39 -12.05 -5.30
N MET A 47 3.65 -11.84 -4.01
CA MET A 47 4.17 -10.56 -3.56
C MET A 47 5.59 -10.33 -4.04
N GLU A 48 6.42 -11.36 -4.07
CA GLU A 48 7.79 -11.22 -4.55
C GLU A 48 7.82 -10.84 -6.03
N TYR A 49 6.97 -11.48 -6.84
CA TYR A 49 6.88 -11.13 -8.24
C TYR A 49 6.37 -9.71 -8.43
N LEU A 50 5.29 -9.36 -7.72
CA LEU A 50 4.70 -8.03 -7.83
C LEU A 50 5.71 -6.96 -7.39
N ASN A 51 6.44 -7.22 -6.32
CA ASN A 51 7.43 -6.27 -5.83
C ASN A 51 8.50 -5.95 -6.87
N THR A 52 8.95 -6.97 -7.60
CA THR A 52 9.93 -6.77 -8.65
C THR A 52 9.38 -5.83 -9.73
N GLU A 53 8.11 -6.02 -10.11
CA GLU A 53 7.49 -5.19 -11.13
C GLU A 53 7.27 -3.76 -10.63
N LEU A 54 6.84 -3.62 -9.38
CA LEU A 54 6.63 -2.28 -8.82
C LEU A 54 7.94 -1.53 -8.71
N ALA A 55 8.99 -2.20 -8.28
CA ALA A 55 10.30 -1.56 -8.17
C ALA A 55 10.78 -1.09 -9.55
N TYR A 56 10.58 -1.92 -10.56
CA TYR A 56 11.00 -1.56 -11.91
C TYR A 56 10.26 -0.33 -12.40
N ASN A 57 8.98 -0.18 -12.05
CA ASN A 57 8.16 0.93 -12.51
C ASN A 57 8.12 2.10 -11.53
N ASN A 58 8.91 2.03 -10.47
CA ASN A 58 9.04 3.09 -9.46
C ASN A 58 7.72 3.38 -8.73
N VAL A 59 7.00 2.33 -8.40
CA VAL A 59 5.75 2.41 -7.64
C VAL A 59 5.96 1.73 -6.29
N THR A 60 5.51 2.36 -5.21
CA THR A 60 5.56 1.76 -3.88
C THR A 60 4.12 1.55 -3.38
N LEU A 61 3.83 0.35 -2.91
CA LEU A 61 2.52 0.00 -2.42
C LEU A 61 2.53 -0.09 -0.91
N TYR A 62 1.56 0.57 -0.29
CA TYR A 62 1.34 0.50 1.16
C TYR A 62 -0.05 -0.10 1.35
N ALA A 63 -0.13 -1.22 2.06
CA ALA A 63 -1.40 -1.90 2.27
C ALA A 63 -1.66 -2.08 3.75
N ILE A 64 -2.93 -1.91 4.15
CA ILE A 64 -3.35 -2.17 5.50
C ILE A 64 -4.40 -3.27 5.45
N ARG A 65 -4.55 -3.98 6.57
CA ARG A 65 -5.40 -5.14 6.65
C ARG A 65 -6.88 -4.77 6.52
N GLY A 66 -7.59 -5.48 5.67
CA GLY A 66 -9.05 -5.45 5.67
C GLY A 66 -9.61 -6.57 6.52
N ASN A 67 -10.94 -6.71 6.53
CA ASN A 67 -11.59 -7.69 7.40
C ASN A 67 -11.25 -9.13 7.04
N HIS A 68 -11.03 -9.39 5.75
CA HIS A 68 -10.80 -10.76 5.28
C HIS A 68 -9.33 -11.11 5.11
N ASP A 69 -8.42 -10.16 5.38
CA ASP A 69 -7.00 -10.43 5.27
C ASP A 69 -6.51 -11.20 6.49
N ASP A 70 -5.54 -12.07 6.28
CA ASP A 70 -4.92 -12.81 7.37
C ASP A 70 -4.06 -11.85 8.18
N PRO A 71 -4.36 -11.61 9.46
CA PRO A 71 -3.64 -10.61 10.24
C PRO A 71 -2.15 -10.88 10.39
N LYS A 72 -1.73 -12.14 10.25
CA LYS A 72 -0.32 -12.45 10.46
C LYS A 72 0.59 -11.76 9.44
N PHE A 73 0.06 -11.39 8.27
CA PHE A 73 0.87 -10.73 7.28
C PHE A 73 1.01 -9.23 7.52
N PHE A 74 0.32 -8.69 8.53
CA PHE A 74 0.33 -7.27 8.81
C PHE A 74 0.91 -6.95 10.18
N ASN A 75 1.85 -7.77 10.65
CA ASN A 75 2.47 -7.55 11.95
C ASN A 75 3.81 -6.82 11.86
N GLY A 76 4.18 -6.39 10.67
CA GLY A 76 5.44 -5.67 10.46
C GLY A 76 6.57 -6.53 9.92
N ASP A 77 6.36 -7.85 9.83
CA ASP A 77 7.42 -8.75 9.39
C ASP A 77 7.45 -8.97 7.88
N TYR A 78 6.34 -8.70 7.20
CA TYR A 78 6.24 -8.98 5.77
C TYR A 78 6.34 -7.69 4.97
N ASN A 79 7.57 -7.32 4.63
CA ASN A 79 7.81 -6.11 3.86
C ASN A 79 8.84 -6.39 2.78
N TRP A 80 8.62 -5.81 1.62
CA TRP A 80 9.55 -5.86 0.50
C TRP A 80 10.00 -4.43 0.19
N SER A 81 10.89 -4.25 -0.75
CA SER A 81 11.40 -2.91 -1.03
C SER A 81 10.27 -1.96 -1.46
N ASN A 82 9.34 -2.45 -2.25
CA ASN A 82 8.26 -1.62 -2.80
C ASN A 82 6.86 -2.10 -2.41
N ILE A 83 6.74 -3.02 -1.48
CA ILE A 83 5.46 -3.43 -0.92
C ILE A 83 5.60 -3.46 0.59
N LYS A 84 4.74 -2.69 1.28
CA LYS A 84 4.75 -2.59 2.73
C LYS A 84 3.40 -3.02 3.24
N LEU A 85 3.35 -4.14 3.98
CA LEU A 85 2.13 -4.61 4.64
C LEU A 85 2.21 -4.11 6.07
N LEU A 86 1.37 -3.13 6.40
CA LEU A 86 1.55 -2.34 7.61
C LEU A 86 0.52 -2.71 8.68
N PRO A 87 0.94 -2.72 9.95
CA PRO A 87 0.01 -3.00 11.03
C PRO A 87 -0.93 -1.83 11.28
N ASP A 88 -2.00 -2.09 12.04
CA ASP A 88 -2.92 -1.04 12.44
C ASP A 88 -2.18 0.03 13.23
N TYR A 89 -2.69 1.23 13.14
CA TYR A 89 -2.14 2.40 13.84
C TYR A 89 -0.75 2.80 13.36
N THR A 90 -0.42 2.43 12.12
CA THR A 90 0.80 2.92 11.51
C THR A 90 0.58 4.35 11.01
N VAL A 91 1.55 5.20 11.23
CA VAL A 91 1.51 6.57 10.71
C VAL A 91 2.58 6.69 9.65
N LEU A 92 2.18 7.13 8.45
CA LEU A 92 3.11 7.38 7.36
C LEU A 92 3.15 8.87 7.05
N GLU A 93 4.30 9.35 6.61
CA GLU A 93 4.41 10.71 6.11
C GLU A 93 4.84 10.62 4.66
N ILE A 94 3.92 10.92 3.75
CA ILE A 94 4.13 10.78 2.32
C ILE A 94 3.64 12.04 1.63
N GLU A 95 4.47 12.61 0.79
CA GLU A 95 4.09 13.75 -0.05
C GLU A 95 3.52 14.91 0.75
N GLY A 96 4.10 15.17 1.90
CA GLY A 96 3.65 16.29 2.74
C GLY A 96 2.37 16.01 3.49
N LYS A 97 1.95 14.74 3.59
CA LYS A 97 0.73 14.37 4.30
C LYS A 97 1.06 13.37 5.39
N ARG A 98 0.32 13.45 6.48
CA ARG A 98 0.40 12.44 7.55
C ARG A 98 -0.80 11.52 7.38
N ILE A 99 -0.54 10.23 7.28
CA ILE A 99 -1.57 9.24 6.99
C ILE A 99 -1.61 8.24 8.13
N LEU A 100 -2.76 8.16 8.81
CA LEU A 100 -2.97 7.20 9.89
C LEU A 100 -3.75 6.02 9.33
N LEU A 101 -3.21 4.82 9.54
CA LEU A 101 -3.79 3.58 9.02
C LEU A 101 -4.40 2.79 10.17
N VAL A 102 -5.71 2.55 10.10
CA VAL A 102 -6.42 1.85 11.17
C VAL A 102 -7.43 0.89 10.56
N GLY A 103 -7.20 -0.41 10.72
CA GLY A 103 -8.22 -1.41 10.43
C GLY A 103 -8.91 -1.32 9.10
N GLY A 104 -8.20 -1.10 8.03
CA GLY A 104 -8.80 -1.00 6.70
C GLY A 104 -9.26 0.38 6.33
N ALA A 105 -9.01 1.37 7.18
CA ALA A 105 -9.37 2.76 6.91
C ALA A 105 -8.16 3.65 7.05
N ILE A 106 -8.23 4.84 6.47
CA ILE A 106 -7.14 5.81 6.61
C ILE A 106 -7.70 7.17 6.99
N SER A 107 -6.85 7.96 7.64
CA SER A 107 -7.11 9.35 7.94
C SER A 107 -5.91 10.14 7.44
N ILE A 108 -6.16 11.22 6.73
CA ILE A 108 -5.10 11.97 6.08
C ILE A 108 -5.12 13.42 6.56
N ASP A 109 -3.97 13.90 7.04
CA ASP A 109 -3.81 15.29 7.41
C ASP A 109 -2.67 15.88 6.63
N ARG A 110 -2.77 17.17 6.33
CA ARG A 110 -1.67 17.88 5.74
C ARG A 110 -0.69 18.29 6.79
N LEU A 111 0.59 18.23 6.46
CA LEU A 111 1.63 18.58 7.42
C LEU A 111 2.01 20.03 7.41
N GLN A 112 1.91 20.66 6.26
CA GLN A 112 2.49 21.99 6.16
C GLN A 112 1.57 23.08 6.51
N ARG A 113 0.35 22.88 6.79
CA ARG A 113 -0.47 23.90 6.95
C ARG A 113 -0.38 24.62 8.11
N THR A 114 0.24 24.09 8.94
CA THR A 114 0.21 24.78 10.13
C THR A 114 0.71 26.11 10.07
N GLU A 115 1.71 26.30 9.33
CA GLU A 115 2.29 27.56 9.40
C GLU A 115 1.47 28.55 8.85
N ASN A 116 0.61 28.25 8.08
CA ASN A 116 -0.07 29.25 7.58
C ASN A 116 -1.29 29.42 8.13
N VAL A 117 -1.52 29.04 9.00
CA VAL A 117 -2.60 29.20 9.45
C VAL A 117 -2.79 30.09 10.09
N SER A 118 -2.78 30.39 10.15
CA SER A 118 -3.12 31.15 10.61
C SER A 118 -3.42 31.60 10.61
#